data_3dedd8a0e0d01c10980fc789c6859928
#
_entry.id   3dedd8a0e0d01c10980fc789c6859928
#
_cell.length_a   1.000
_cell.length_b   1.000
_cell.length_c   1.000
_cell.angle_alpha   90.00
_cell.angle_beta   90.00
_cell.angle_gamma   90.00
#
_symmetry.space_group_name_H-M   'P 1'
#
loop_
_entity.id
_entity.type
_entity.pdbx_description
1 polymer ?
#
loop_
_entity_poly.entity_id
_entity_poly.type
_entity_poly.pdbx_seq_one_letter_code
_entity_poly.pdbx_strand_id
1 'polypeptide(L)'
;MVNPQSRRNFLRSAPLAAAAAGFSLPTLALAQTAGQSTAPVPFQVFTAAKLAEAIKELQAKPGNNNLWDNSALPFTIVLTAEEKKAGKEYEWHEGRDHIIQIIEGSTVIEVGGTPVGAHSTKPGEWLAPTATGATACTLHKGDWLVIPRGTLHKRTTGTSVTFCLISTTGK
;
A
#
# COMPACT_ATOMS: atom_id res chain seq x y z
N MET A 1 25.67 -28.72 -19.98
CA MET A 1 26.64 -27.61 -20.06
C MET A 1 25.93 -26.44 -20.71
N VAL A 2 25.47 -25.44 -19.94
CA VAL A 2 24.75 -24.25 -20.42
C VAL A 2 25.65 -23.06 -20.16
N ASN A 3 25.97 -22.33 -21.23
CA ASN A 3 26.92 -21.22 -21.27
C ASN A 3 26.23 -19.91 -20.79
N PRO A 4 26.74 -19.18 -19.79
CA PRO A 4 26.16 -17.90 -19.38
C PRO A 4 26.71 -16.78 -20.28
N GLN A 5 25.94 -16.33 -21.23
CA GLN A 5 26.25 -15.13 -22.01
C GLN A 5 25.95 -13.87 -21.21
N SER A 6 26.98 -13.11 -20.96
CA SER A 6 27.09 -11.88 -20.20
C SER A 6 26.30 -10.72 -20.83
N ARG A 7 25.46 -10.02 -20.01
CA ARG A 7 24.68 -8.83 -20.36
C ARG A 7 25.51 -7.54 -20.53
N ARG A 8 26.82 -7.63 -20.86
CA ARG A 8 27.72 -6.45 -20.87
C ARG A 8 28.06 -5.86 -22.23
N ASN A 9 27.49 -6.30 -23.34
CA ASN A 9 27.93 -5.89 -24.69
C ASN A 9 26.91 -5.06 -25.49
N PHE A 10 26.01 -4.30 -24.84
CA PHE A 10 25.02 -3.50 -25.59
C PHE A 10 25.37 -2.01 -25.76
N LEU A 11 26.56 -1.57 -25.39
CA LEU A 11 26.94 -0.16 -25.47
C LEU A 11 28.26 0.07 -26.24
N ARG A 12 28.41 -0.47 -27.45
CA ARG A 12 29.50 -0.05 -28.36
C ARG A 12 29.08 -0.32 -29.80
N SER A 13 28.59 0.74 -30.46
CA SER A 13 28.84 1.04 -31.88
C SER A 13 27.73 1.91 -32.45
N ALA A 14 27.94 3.23 -32.47
CA ALA A 14 27.28 4.12 -33.39
C ALA A 14 28.36 4.74 -34.26
N PRO A 15 28.35 4.59 -35.60
CA PRO A 15 29.24 5.33 -36.47
C PRO A 15 28.71 6.72 -36.74
N LEU A 16 29.55 7.73 -36.60
CA LEU A 16 29.35 9.07 -37.16
C LEU A 16 29.36 8.99 -38.69
N ALA A 17 28.32 9.47 -39.34
CA ALA A 17 28.36 9.88 -40.72
C ALA A 17 27.80 11.28 -40.82
N ALA A 18 28.69 12.23 -41.14
CA ALA A 18 28.33 13.61 -41.48
C ALA A 18 27.93 13.64 -42.95
N ALA A 19 26.76 14.21 -43.26
CA ALA A 19 26.40 14.70 -44.60
C ALA A 19 25.58 15.96 -44.42
N ALA A 20 26.20 17.08 -44.86
CA ALA A 20 25.54 18.36 -44.93
C ALA A 20 24.64 18.43 -46.17
N ALA A 21 23.34 18.65 -45.96
CA ALA A 21 22.45 19.16 -46.98
C ALA A 21 21.45 20.09 -46.31
N GLY A 22 21.51 21.37 -46.65
CA GLY A 22 20.62 22.40 -46.11
C GLY A 22 19.19 22.22 -46.60
N PHE A 23 18.29 21.98 -45.65
CA PHE A 23 16.86 22.23 -45.77
C PHE A 23 16.38 22.94 -44.51
N SER A 24 15.96 24.20 -44.70
CA SER A 24 15.26 24.95 -43.67
C SER A 24 13.90 24.30 -43.45
N LEU A 25 13.80 23.51 -42.37
CA LEU A 25 12.54 23.01 -41.83
C LEU A 25 12.00 24.03 -40.81
N PRO A 26 10.68 24.27 -40.75
CA PRO A 26 10.10 25.11 -39.73
C PRO A 26 10.39 24.53 -38.35
N THR A 27 10.92 25.37 -37.48
CA THR A 27 11.13 25.03 -36.05
C THR A 27 9.78 24.73 -35.42
N LEU A 28 9.40 23.45 -35.37
CA LEU A 28 8.42 22.99 -34.41
C LEU A 28 9.06 23.21 -33.03
N ALA A 29 8.64 24.26 -32.35
CA ALA A 29 8.89 24.46 -30.94
C ALA A 29 8.22 23.26 -30.23
N LEU A 30 8.99 22.20 -29.98
CA LEU A 30 8.65 21.22 -28.96
C LEU A 30 8.59 22.02 -27.65
N ALA A 31 7.37 22.35 -27.23
CA ALA A 31 7.12 22.76 -25.85
C ALA A 31 7.65 21.61 -24.99
N GLN A 32 8.88 21.75 -24.51
CA GLN A 32 9.36 21.00 -23.38
C GLN A 32 8.41 21.38 -22.23
N THR A 33 7.42 20.55 -21.98
CA THR A 33 6.80 20.52 -20.67
C THR A 33 7.96 20.28 -19.72
N ALA A 34 8.40 21.35 -19.07
CA ALA A 34 9.34 21.29 -17.98
C ALA A 34 8.72 20.31 -16.97
N GLY A 35 9.19 19.07 -17.01
CA GLY A 35 8.86 18.09 -15.99
C GLY A 35 9.21 18.75 -14.68
N GLN A 36 8.22 18.99 -13.83
CA GLN A 36 8.46 19.43 -12.48
C GLN A 36 9.42 18.43 -11.87
N SER A 37 10.68 18.82 -11.70
CA SER A 37 11.64 18.12 -10.89
C SER A 37 11.14 18.26 -9.45
N THR A 38 10.22 17.40 -9.06
CA THR A 38 9.87 17.28 -7.66
C THR A 38 11.12 16.75 -6.96
N ALA A 39 11.63 17.51 -5.99
CA ALA A 39 12.70 17.03 -5.14
C ALA A 39 12.31 15.63 -4.62
N PRO A 40 13.24 14.67 -4.60
CA PRO A 40 12.91 13.32 -4.13
C PRO A 40 12.38 13.41 -2.70
N VAL A 41 11.30 12.65 -2.44
CA VAL A 41 10.75 12.54 -1.07
C VAL A 41 11.86 11.99 -0.17
N PRO A 42 12.18 12.63 0.96
CA PRO A 42 13.24 12.17 1.83
C PRO A 42 12.92 10.76 2.36
N PHE A 43 13.92 9.90 2.39
CA PHE A 43 13.78 8.58 3.00
C PHE A 43 13.60 8.72 4.53
N GLN A 44 12.89 7.76 5.14
CA GLN A 44 12.67 7.68 6.58
C GLN A 44 13.18 6.34 7.11
N VAL A 45 13.89 6.37 8.24
CA VAL A 45 14.32 5.15 8.95
C VAL A 45 13.52 5.02 10.23
N PHE A 46 12.78 3.93 10.35
CA PHE A 46 12.12 3.53 11.58
C PHE A 46 13.00 2.50 12.30
N THR A 47 13.80 2.93 13.26
CA THR A 47 14.65 2.01 14.01
C THR A 47 13.80 1.08 14.89
N ALA A 48 14.32 -0.11 15.20
CA ALA A 48 13.62 -1.05 16.09
C ALA A 48 13.26 -0.44 17.44
N ALA A 49 14.14 0.40 17.99
CA ALA A 49 13.89 1.10 19.25
C ALA A 49 12.70 2.07 19.16
N LYS A 50 12.64 2.90 18.11
CA LYS A 50 11.51 3.82 17.89
C LYS A 50 10.19 3.09 17.66
N LEU A 51 10.23 1.99 16.90
CA LEU A 51 9.03 1.16 16.68
C LEU A 51 8.57 0.51 17.99
N ALA A 52 9.48 0.00 18.81
CA ALA A 52 9.14 -0.59 20.10
C ALA A 52 8.52 0.44 21.07
N GLU A 53 9.02 1.68 21.09
CA GLU A 53 8.44 2.77 21.85
C GLU A 53 7.03 3.11 21.39
N ALA A 54 6.84 3.33 20.10
CA ALA A 54 5.52 3.62 19.51
C ALA A 54 4.49 2.50 19.77
N ILE A 55 4.92 1.24 19.69
CA ILE A 55 4.08 0.08 20.01
C ILE A 55 3.68 0.09 21.48
N LYS A 56 4.62 0.34 22.39
CA LYS A 56 4.36 0.40 23.83
C LYS A 56 3.37 1.52 24.18
N GLU A 57 3.52 2.69 23.57
CA GLU A 57 2.58 3.80 23.73
C GLU A 57 1.17 3.45 23.25
N LEU A 58 1.05 2.83 22.08
CA LEU A 58 -0.23 2.40 21.53
C LEU A 58 -0.88 1.28 22.37
N GLN A 59 -0.10 0.37 22.95
CA GLN A 59 -0.63 -0.67 23.83
C GLN A 59 -1.15 -0.08 25.15
N ALA A 60 -0.52 0.98 25.66
CA ALA A 60 -0.98 1.69 26.84
C ALA A 60 -2.23 2.56 26.54
N LYS A 61 -2.36 3.06 25.31
CA LYS A 61 -3.49 3.88 24.86
C LYS A 61 -3.85 3.46 23.43
N PRO A 62 -4.76 2.49 23.25
CA PRO A 62 -5.16 1.99 21.93
C PRO A 62 -5.58 3.10 20.97
N GLY A 63 -5.18 2.95 19.71
CA GLY A 63 -5.39 3.95 18.66
C GLY A 63 -4.49 3.70 17.45
N ASN A 64 -4.26 4.76 16.68
CA ASN A 64 -3.42 4.73 15.48
C ASN A 64 -2.22 5.66 15.63
N ASN A 65 -1.08 5.24 15.08
CA ASN A 65 0.12 6.05 14.88
C ASN A 65 0.50 6.00 13.40
N ASN A 66 0.35 7.12 12.69
CA ASN A 66 0.71 7.25 11.29
C ASN A 66 2.25 7.36 11.18
N LEU A 67 2.93 6.24 11.01
CA LEU A 67 4.37 6.21 10.79
C LEU A 67 4.77 6.92 9.50
N TRP A 68 3.96 6.75 8.45
CA TRP A 68 4.18 7.35 7.15
C TRP A 68 2.85 7.68 6.49
N ASP A 69 2.62 8.98 6.27
CA ASP A 69 1.45 9.50 5.59
C ASP A 69 1.89 10.69 4.72
N ASN A 70 2.35 10.38 3.51
CA ASN A 70 2.85 11.37 2.56
C ASN A 70 2.10 11.20 1.23
N SER A 71 1.28 12.18 0.88
CA SER A 71 0.46 12.17 -0.33
C SER A 71 1.24 12.11 -1.65
N ALA A 72 2.56 12.38 -1.63
CA ALA A 72 3.43 12.21 -2.79
C ALA A 72 3.77 10.75 -3.08
N LEU A 73 3.48 9.82 -2.14
CA LEU A 73 3.73 8.39 -2.30
C LEU A 73 2.41 7.61 -2.38
N PRO A 74 2.39 6.52 -3.14
CA PRO A 74 1.19 5.72 -3.34
C PRO A 74 0.96 4.72 -2.18
N PHE A 75 1.35 5.05 -0.96
CA PHE A 75 1.12 4.21 0.22
C PHE A 75 1.17 4.99 1.53
N THR A 76 0.56 4.43 2.55
CA THR A 76 0.68 4.85 3.96
C THR A 76 1.13 3.69 4.82
N ILE A 77 1.76 3.98 5.97
CA ILE A 77 2.13 2.98 6.98
C ILE A 77 1.58 3.43 8.32
N VAL A 78 0.74 2.61 8.92
CA VAL A 78 0.08 2.91 10.19
C VAL A 78 0.32 1.78 11.18
N LEU A 79 0.77 2.11 12.40
CA LEU A 79 0.68 1.19 13.54
C LEU A 79 -0.67 1.39 14.22
N THR A 80 -1.33 0.30 14.55
CA THR A 80 -2.62 0.30 15.23
C THR A 80 -2.59 -0.65 16.42
N ALA A 81 -3.11 -0.21 17.55
CA ALA A 81 -3.47 -1.10 18.66
C ALA A 81 -4.98 -0.98 18.93
N GLU A 82 -5.61 -2.12 19.14
CA GLU A 82 -7.06 -2.23 19.42
C GLU A 82 -7.30 -3.20 20.56
N GLU A 83 -8.34 -2.92 21.34
CA GLU A 83 -8.85 -3.81 22.38
C GLU A 83 -10.35 -3.98 22.23
N LYS A 84 -10.85 -5.23 22.36
CA LYS A 84 -12.29 -5.57 22.40
C LYS A 84 -13.12 -4.82 21.37
N LYS A 85 -12.61 -4.75 20.13
CA LYS A 85 -13.22 -4.01 19.05
C LYS A 85 -13.83 -4.94 18.01
N ALA A 86 -15.13 -4.83 17.79
CA ALA A 86 -15.84 -5.49 16.71
C ALA A 86 -16.09 -4.51 15.57
N GLY A 87 -15.75 -4.91 14.35
CA GLY A 87 -16.18 -4.20 13.14
C GLY A 87 -17.72 -4.19 13.08
N LYS A 88 -18.30 -3.02 12.87
CA LYS A 88 -19.77 -2.87 12.75
C LYS A 88 -20.25 -3.39 11.42
N GLU A 89 -19.52 -3.08 10.36
CA GLU A 89 -19.84 -3.40 8.98
C GLU A 89 -18.61 -3.98 8.28
N TYR A 90 -18.84 -4.68 7.19
CA TYR A 90 -17.80 -4.98 6.21
C TYR A 90 -17.48 -3.73 5.42
N GLU A 91 -16.22 -3.58 5.04
CA GLU A 91 -15.74 -2.50 4.19
C GLU A 91 -14.94 -3.06 3.00
N TRP A 92 -14.88 -2.29 1.91
CA TRP A 92 -13.92 -2.50 0.83
C TRP A 92 -13.62 -1.19 0.12
N HIS A 93 -12.47 -1.18 -0.55
CA HIS A 93 -11.92 -0.01 -1.20
C HIS A 93 -11.58 -0.34 -2.65
N GLU A 94 -12.06 0.44 -3.61
CA GLU A 94 -11.75 0.23 -5.03
C GLU A 94 -10.34 0.70 -5.41
N GLY A 95 -9.78 1.63 -4.65
CA GLY A 95 -8.53 2.33 -4.96
C GLY A 95 -7.34 1.91 -4.11
N ARG A 96 -7.45 0.95 -3.18
CA ARG A 96 -6.33 0.60 -2.30
C ARG A 96 -6.32 -0.87 -1.89
N ASP A 97 -5.11 -1.39 -1.78
CA ASP A 97 -4.83 -2.70 -1.20
C ASP A 97 -4.38 -2.53 0.25
N HIS A 98 -4.58 -3.55 1.07
CA HIS A 98 -4.07 -3.60 2.43
C HIS A 98 -3.09 -4.74 2.62
N ILE A 99 -1.98 -4.46 3.30
CA ILE A 99 -1.04 -5.45 3.78
C ILE A 99 -0.99 -5.28 5.30
N ILE A 100 -1.35 -6.32 6.03
CA ILE A 100 -1.43 -6.32 7.49
C ILE A 100 -0.40 -7.29 8.03
N GLN A 101 0.40 -6.84 9.00
CA GLN A 101 1.28 -7.69 9.80
C GLN A 101 0.87 -7.62 11.26
N ILE A 102 0.59 -8.76 11.88
CA ILE A 102 0.32 -8.81 13.32
C ILE A 102 1.64 -8.75 14.09
N ILE A 103 1.78 -7.73 14.92
CA ILE A 103 2.97 -7.50 15.74
C ILE A 103 2.82 -8.16 17.11
N GLU A 104 1.62 -8.05 17.73
CA GLU A 104 1.33 -8.62 19.03
C GLU A 104 -0.16 -8.93 19.14
N GLY A 105 -0.53 -9.96 19.93
CA GLY A 105 -1.90 -10.37 20.15
C GLY A 105 -2.52 -11.14 18.98
N SER A 106 -3.84 -11.05 18.84
CA SER A 106 -4.59 -11.75 17.78
C SER A 106 -5.87 -11.02 17.40
N THR A 107 -6.32 -11.25 16.17
CA THR A 107 -7.58 -10.73 15.64
C THR A 107 -8.17 -11.69 14.62
N VAL A 108 -9.47 -11.60 14.39
CA VAL A 108 -10.16 -12.29 13.30
C VAL A 108 -10.46 -11.29 12.21
N ILE A 109 -10.10 -11.59 10.96
CA ILE A 109 -10.49 -10.83 9.80
C ILE A 109 -11.31 -11.73 8.89
N GLU A 110 -12.57 -11.38 8.70
CA GLU A 110 -13.45 -11.99 7.70
C GLU A 110 -13.17 -11.35 6.35
N VAL A 111 -12.89 -12.16 5.32
CA VAL A 111 -12.43 -11.69 3.99
C VAL A 111 -13.26 -12.31 2.88
N GLY A 112 -13.56 -11.52 1.85
CA GLY A 112 -14.30 -11.95 0.67
C GLY A 112 -15.80 -12.12 0.95
N GLY A 113 -16.44 -12.96 0.13
CA GLY A 113 -17.89 -13.14 0.16
C GLY A 113 -18.64 -12.11 -0.69
N THR A 114 -19.96 -12.14 -0.59
CA THR A 114 -20.88 -11.24 -1.30
C THR A 114 -21.51 -10.28 -0.29
N PRO A 115 -21.38 -8.95 -0.48
CA PRO A 115 -21.98 -7.97 0.43
C PRO A 115 -23.50 -7.99 0.34
N VAL A 116 -24.18 -7.78 1.46
CA VAL A 116 -25.64 -7.64 1.54
C VAL A 116 -25.95 -6.27 2.13
N GLY A 117 -26.79 -5.50 1.45
CA GLY A 117 -27.13 -4.13 1.86
C GLY A 117 -26.00 -3.12 1.66
N ALA A 118 -25.18 -3.33 0.64
CA ALA A 118 -24.04 -2.47 0.32
C ALA A 118 -24.45 -1.02 0.04
N HIS A 119 -23.65 -0.06 0.55
CA HIS A 119 -23.80 1.36 0.27
C HIS A 119 -22.44 2.05 0.20
N SER A 120 -22.36 3.07 -0.66
CA SER A 120 -21.14 3.88 -0.79
C SER A 120 -21.15 4.98 0.26
N THR A 121 -20.01 5.20 0.90
CA THR A 121 -19.79 6.33 1.82
C THR A 121 -19.16 7.54 1.13
N LYS A 122 -18.36 7.27 0.08
CA LYS A 122 -17.76 8.23 -0.85
C LYS A 122 -17.25 7.47 -2.07
N PRO A 123 -16.86 8.13 -3.16
CA PRO A 123 -16.35 7.44 -4.35
C PRO A 123 -15.23 6.43 -4.02
N GLY A 124 -15.44 5.17 -4.41
CA GLY A 124 -14.51 4.07 -4.18
C GLY A 124 -14.45 3.49 -2.76
N GLU A 125 -15.30 3.98 -1.84
CA GLU A 125 -15.38 3.49 -0.45
C GLU A 125 -16.78 2.95 -0.17
N TRP A 126 -16.86 1.71 0.29
CA TRP A 126 -18.09 0.98 0.44
C TRP A 126 -18.20 0.32 1.81
N LEU A 127 -19.42 0.21 2.31
CA LEU A 127 -19.78 -0.53 3.51
C LEU A 127 -20.93 -1.50 3.23
N ALA A 128 -21.01 -2.57 4.02
CA ALA A 128 -22.15 -3.49 4.03
C ALA A 128 -22.39 -4.03 5.44
N PRO A 129 -23.62 -4.00 5.97
CA PRO A 129 -23.92 -4.51 7.30
C PRO A 129 -23.63 -6.01 7.45
N THR A 130 -23.82 -6.79 6.39
CA THR A 130 -23.57 -8.24 6.40
C THR A 130 -22.95 -8.71 5.09
N ALA A 131 -22.40 -9.93 5.10
CA ALA A 131 -21.89 -10.62 3.94
C ALA A 131 -22.27 -12.11 3.98
N THR A 132 -22.35 -12.74 2.81
CA THR A 132 -22.52 -14.19 2.67
C THR A 132 -21.25 -14.81 2.08
N GLY A 133 -20.79 -15.94 2.62
CA GLY A 133 -19.64 -16.68 2.11
C GLY A 133 -18.28 -16.05 2.40
N ALA A 134 -18.18 -15.11 3.34
CA ALA A 134 -16.91 -14.59 3.81
C ALA A 134 -16.12 -15.68 4.56
N THR A 135 -14.79 -15.67 4.43
CA THR A 135 -13.89 -16.58 5.12
C THR A 135 -13.28 -15.90 6.34
N ALA A 136 -13.42 -16.50 7.53
CA ALA A 136 -12.81 -16.00 8.75
C ALA A 136 -11.33 -16.45 8.83
N CYS A 137 -10.42 -15.50 8.89
CA CYS A 137 -8.99 -15.69 9.08
C CYS A 137 -8.62 -15.27 10.50
N THR A 138 -8.25 -16.21 11.37
CA THR A 138 -7.68 -15.89 12.68
C THR A 138 -6.20 -15.64 12.51
N LEU A 139 -5.74 -14.44 12.86
CA LEU A 139 -4.36 -14.01 12.73
C LEU A 139 -3.72 -13.83 14.11
N HIS A 140 -2.48 -14.27 14.23
CA HIS A 140 -1.67 -14.21 15.45
C HIS A 140 -0.37 -13.46 15.17
N LYS A 141 0.37 -13.14 16.21
CA LYS A 141 1.70 -12.51 16.12
C LYS A 141 2.58 -13.17 15.06
N GLY A 142 3.10 -12.36 14.15
CA GLY A 142 3.95 -12.76 13.03
C GLY A 142 3.20 -13.06 11.74
N ASP A 143 1.89 -13.26 11.77
CA ASP A 143 1.09 -13.53 10.58
C ASP A 143 0.95 -12.28 9.71
N TRP A 144 0.83 -12.54 8.40
CA TRP A 144 0.58 -11.53 7.39
C TRP A 144 -0.70 -11.84 6.64
N LEU A 145 -1.45 -10.79 6.30
CA LEU A 145 -2.61 -10.87 5.43
C LEU A 145 -2.51 -9.80 4.35
N VAL A 146 -2.74 -10.18 3.11
CA VAL A 146 -2.88 -9.26 1.98
C VAL A 146 -4.34 -9.24 1.56
N ILE A 147 -4.93 -8.05 1.52
CA ILE A 147 -6.31 -7.81 1.09
C ILE A 147 -6.25 -6.93 -0.17
N PRO A 148 -6.42 -7.50 -1.37
CA PRO A 148 -6.48 -6.71 -2.60
C PRO A 148 -7.66 -5.74 -2.59
N ARG A 149 -7.53 -4.63 -3.31
CA ARG A 149 -8.63 -3.69 -3.54
C ARG A 149 -9.87 -4.40 -4.05
N GLY A 150 -11.03 -3.88 -3.71
CA GLY A 150 -12.31 -4.50 -4.03
C GLY A 150 -12.67 -5.71 -3.16
N THR A 151 -11.78 -6.18 -2.30
CA THR A 151 -12.04 -7.32 -1.43
C THR A 151 -12.75 -6.89 -0.16
N LEU A 152 -13.94 -7.42 0.04
CA LEU A 152 -14.76 -7.22 1.24
C LEU A 152 -14.02 -7.74 2.47
N HIS A 153 -13.99 -6.96 3.56
CA HIS A 153 -13.34 -7.39 4.80
C HIS A 153 -13.94 -6.72 6.04
N LYS A 154 -13.86 -7.43 7.17
CA LYS A 154 -14.29 -6.95 8.49
C LYS A 154 -13.38 -7.51 9.56
N ARG A 155 -12.87 -6.66 10.47
CA ARG A 155 -12.01 -7.08 11.57
C ARG A 155 -12.74 -7.10 12.89
N THR A 156 -12.48 -8.14 13.70
CA THR A 156 -12.98 -8.30 15.07
C THR A 156 -11.85 -8.74 15.99
N THR A 157 -11.55 -7.90 16.98
CA THR A 157 -10.53 -8.14 17.99
C THR A 157 -11.20 -8.50 19.33
N GLY A 158 -11.06 -9.74 19.76
CA GLY A 158 -11.69 -10.23 20.98
C GLY A 158 -11.02 -9.74 22.26
N THR A 159 -9.70 -9.71 22.29
CA THR A 159 -8.90 -9.24 23.45
C THR A 159 -8.13 -8.00 23.07
N SER A 160 -6.95 -8.16 22.47
CA SER A 160 -6.12 -7.09 21.99
C SER A 160 -5.31 -7.52 20.78
N VAL A 161 -4.98 -6.57 19.92
CA VAL A 161 -4.06 -6.76 18.81
C VAL A 161 -3.28 -5.48 18.57
N THR A 162 -2.00 -5.63 18.22
CA THR A 162 -1.18 -4.57 17.63
C THR A 162 -0.73 -5.04 16.27
N PHE A 163 -0.92 -4.22 15.24
CA PHE A 163 -0.56 -4.57 13.88
C PHE A 163 -0.03 -3.36 13.11
N CYS A 164 0.76 -3.65 12.09
CA CYS A 164 1.14 -2.69 11.06
C CYS A 164 0.19 -2.85 9.86
N LEU A 165 -0.40 -1.75 9.42
CA LEU A 165 -1.19 -1.66 8.20
C LEU A 165 -0.42 -0.83 7.18
N ILE A 166 -0.13 -1.42 6.03
CA ILE A 166 0.34 -0.72 4.84
C ILE A 166 -0.84 -0.66 3.87
N SER A 167 -1.28 0.55 3.54
CA SER A 167 -2.30 0.76 2.52
C SER A 167 -1.64 1.32 1.28
N THR A 168 -1.78 0.62 0.14
CA THR A 168 -1.23 1.06 -1.14
C THR A 168 -2.35 1.63 -2.01
N THR A 169 -2.11 2.80 -2.59
CA THR A 169 -3.00 3.40 -3.59
C THR A 169 -2.37 3.20 -4.96
N GLY A 170 -2.93 2.32 -5.77
CA GLY A 170 -2.50 2.12 -7.15
C GLY A 170 -3.46 2.78 -8.12
N LYS A 171 -2.93 3.18 -9.28
CA LYS A 171 -3.75 3.58 -10.43
C LYS A 171 -4.29 2.36 -11.13
#